data_0e6b747f6837402c5c35e262790ceeea
#
_entry.id   0e6b747f6837402c5c35e262790ceeea
#
_cell.length_a   1.000
_cell.length_b   1.000
_cell.length_c   1.000
_cell.angle_alpha   90.00
_cell.angle_beta   90.00
_cell.angle_gamma   90.00
#
_symmetry.space_group_name_H-M   'P 1'
#
loop_
_entity.id
_entity.type
_entity.pdbx_description
1 polymer ?
#
loop_
_entity_poly.entity_id
_entity_poly.type
_entity_poly.pdbx_seq_one_letter_code
_entity_poly.pdbx_strand_id
1 'polypeptide(L)'
;MTAAGPGPQQVWPWRVVLDTNVVVSALLFTRGPAVRVRHAWHAGKLLPLASRATAAELVRVLAYPKFRLSAEDQAELLADYLPAATVVPVPEPPPAVPRCRDPHDLAFLHLAAAGSADALVTGDADLLALAGQTPWRILTLAELLAQLPAPTQDSLAP
;
A
#
# COMPACT_ATOMS: atom_id res chain seq x y z
N MET A 1 23.21 -11.21 4.70
CA MET A 1 22.49 -11.61 4.87
C MET A 1 21.55 -11.50 4.06
N THR A 2 21.07 -11.93 3.91
CA THR A 2 20.29 -11.90 3.05
C THR A 2 19.17 -11.39 3.45
N ALA A 3 19.00 -10.38 3.11
CA ALA A 3 17.91 -9.82 3.30
C ALA A 3 16.85 -10.47 2.76
N ALA A 4 17.16 -11.37 2.40
CA ALA A 4 16.37 -11.97 1.68
C ALA A 4 15.01 -11.99 2.08
N GLY A 5 14.39 -12.66 1.53
CA GLY A 5 13.07 -12.84 1.67
C GLY A 5 12.62 -13.06 3.07
N PRO A 6 11.34 -13.15 3.30
CA PRO A 6 10.82 -13.38 4.59
C PRO A 6 11.28 -14.72 5.07
N GLY A 7 11.88 -14.71 6.18
CA GLY A 7 12.23 -15.92 6.82
C GLY A 7 11.07 -16.48 7.60
N PRO A 8 11.29 -17.59 8.25
CA PRO A 8 10.26 -18.19 9.09
C PRO A 8 9.87 -17.30 10.26
N GLN A 9 10.69 -16.34 10.59
CA GLN A 9 10.39 -15.42 11.68
C GLN A 9 9.62 -14.20 11.23
N GLN A 10 9.20 -14.15 9.97
CA GLN A 10 8.49 -12.97 9.50
C GLN A 10 7.21 -12.80 10.30
N VAL A 11 7.02 -11.59 10.83
CA VAL A 11 5.89 -11.29 11.69
C VAL A 11 4.83 -10.54 10.89
N TRP A 12 3.66 -11.06 10.90
CA TRP A 12 2.47 -10.39 10.35
C TRP A 12 1.69 -9.77 11.52
N PRO A 13 1.00 -8.67 11.28
CA PRO A 13 0.80 -8.00 10.00
C PRO A 13 1.99 -7.15 9.60
N TRP A 14 2.17 -6.98 8.30
CA TRP A 14 3.15 -6.05 7.79
C TRP A 14 2.56 -4.65 7.71
N ARG A 15 3.38 -3.68 8.04
CA ARG A 15 3.06 -2.27 7.82
C ARG A 15 3.45 -1.96 6.38
N VAL A 16 2.47 -1.63 5.54
CA VAL A 16 2.72 -1.47 4.12
C VAL A 16 2.27 -0.11 3.62
N VAL A 17 3.06 0.45 2.73
CA VAL A 17 2.65 1.62 1.95
C VAL A 17 2.19 1.09 0.60
N LEU A 18 0.93 1.31 0.26
CA LEU A 18 0.38 0.90 -1.01
C LEU A 18 0.30 2.09 -1.93
N ASP A 19 0.95 2.01 -3.10
CA ASP A 19 0.85 3.05 -4.11
C ASP A 19 -0.62 3.25 -4.45
N THR A 20 -1.01 4.47 -4.79
CA THR A 20 -2.39 4.81 -5.10
C THR A 20 -3.01 3.86 -6.11
N ASN A 21 -2.30 3.51 -7.17
CA ASN A 21 -2.83 2.60 -8.18
C ASN A 21 -3.12 1.20 -7.63
N VAL A 22 -2.34 0.74 -6.66
CA VAL A 22 -2.60 -0.54 -6.01
C VAL A 22 -3.89 -0.47 -5.19
N VAL A 23 -4.08 0.61 -4.44
CA VAL A 23 -5.31 0.81 -3.66
C VAL A 23 -6.53 0.90 -4.56
N VAL A 24 -6.42 1.69 -5.63
CA VAL A 24 -7.53 1.88 -6.58
C VAL A 24 -7.92 0.53 -7.20
N SER A 25 -6.94 -0.26 -7.62
CA SER A 25 -7.21 -1.58 -8.19
C SER A 25 -7.88 -2.50 -7.17
N ALA A 26 -7.41 -2.48 -5.93
CA ALA A 26 -7.99 -3.30 -4.87
C ALA A 26 -9.43 -2.91 -4.57
N LEU A 27 -9.75 -1.62 -4.68
CA LEU A 27 -11.10 -1.13 -4.40
C LEU A 27 -12.06 -1.35 -5.57
N LEU A 28 -11.59 -1.20 -6.81
CA LEU A 28 -12.47 -1.23 -7.97
C LEU A 28 -12.67 -2.60 -8.58
N PHE A 29 -11.68 -3.48 -8.47
CA PHE A 29 -11.81 -4.81 -9.06
C PHE A 29 -12.48 -5.77 -8.08
N THR A 30 -13.33 -6.63 -8.60
CA THR A 30 -13.99 -7.67 -7.81
C THR A 30 -13.29 -9.01 -7.94
N ARG A 31 -12.34 -9.11 -8.87
CA ARG A 31 -11.59 -10.33 -9.13
C ARG A 31 -10.14 -9.97 -9.41
N GLY A 32 -9.27 -10.93 -9.27
CA GLY A 32 -7.87 -10.78 -9.64
C GLY A 32 -6.98 -10.53 -8.44
N PRO A 33 -5.69 -10.28 -8.72
CA PRO A 33 -4.67 -10.22 -7.66
C PRO A 33 -4.92 -9.12 -6.64
N ALA A 34 -5.36 -7.95 -7.07
CA ALA A 34 -5.53 -6.81 -6.17
C ALA A 34 -6.60 -7.05 -5.11
N VAL A 35 -7.58 -7.89 -5.39
CA VAL A 35 -8.62 -8.23 -4.42
C VAL A 35 -8.03 -8.95 -3.20
N ARG A 36 -6.98 -9.71 -3.38
CA ARG A 36 -6.31 -10.39 -2.26
C ARG A 36 -5.69 -9.38 -1.28
N VAL A 37 -5.23 -8.23 -1.78
CA VAL A 37 -4.71 -7.17 -0.91
C VAL A 37 -5.84 -6.60 -0.06
N ARG A 38 -7.00 -6.38 -0.68
CA ARG A 38 -8.18 -5.88 0.04
C ARG A 38 -8.62 -6.86 1.13
N HIS A 39 -8.69 -8.15 0.79
CA HIS A 39 -9.01 -9.18 1.78
C HIS A 39 -7.98 -9.19 2.90
N ALA A 40 -6.71 -9.00 2.59
CA ALA A 40 -5.65 -9.02 3.59
C ALA A 40 -5.76 -7.86 4.58
N TRP A 41 -6.11 -6.65 4.11
CA TRP A 41 -6.27 -5.56 5.06
C TRP A 41 -7.54 -5.72 5.91
N HIS A 42 -8.61 -6.28 5.35
CA HIS A 42 -9.79 -6.57 6.15
C HIS A 42 -9.54 -7.67 7.18
N ALA A 43 -8.70 -8.64 6.85
CA ALA A 43 -8.36 -9.71 7.76
C ALA A 43 -7.29 -9.33 8.79
N GLY A 44 -6.77 -8.10 8.73
CA GLY A 44 -5.72 -7.66 9.65
C GLY A 44 -4.35 -8.23 9.35
N LYS A 45 -4.13 -8.79 8.18
CA LYS A 45 -2.83 -9.35 7.79
C LYS A 45 -1.90 -8.31 7.19
N LEU A 46 -2.46 -7.22 6.70
CA LEU A 46 -1.72 -6.05 6.27
C LEU A 46 -2.25 -4.85 7.03
N LEU A 47 -1.35 -3.97 7.44
CA LEU A 47 -1.72 -2.69 8.03
C LEU A 47 -1.30 -1.62 7.03
N PRO A 48 -2.22 -1.15 6.19
CA PRO A 48 -1.88 -0.07 5.27
C PRO A 48 -1.55 1.19 6.04
N LEU A 49 -0.53 1.91 5.60
CA LEU A 49 -0.17 3.20 6.16
C LEU A 49 -0.68 4.30 5.23
N ALA A 50 -1.13 5.39 5.78
CA ALA A 50 -1.56 6.55 5.02
C ALA A 50 -1.03 7.81 5.69
N SER A 51 -0.66 8.79 4.89
CA SER A 51 -0.36 10.13 5.37
C SER A 51 -1.41 11.06 4.81
N ARG A 52 -1.41 12.30 5.27
CA ARG A 52 -2.30 13.32 4.72
C ARG A 52 -2.11 13.44 3.19
N ALA A 53 -0.86 13.43 2.73
CA ALA A 53 -0.55 13.58 1.31
C ALA A 53 -1.04 12.38 0.49
N THR A 54 -0.81 11.17 0.96
CA THR A 54 -1.23 9.98 0.20
C THR A 54 -2.73 9.80 0.23
N ALA A 55 -3.39 10.13 1.33
CA ALA A 55 -4.84 10.10 1.41
C ALA A 55 -5.47 11.13 0.47
N ALA A 56 -4.91 12.33 0.41
CA ALA A 56 -5.40 13.38 -0.50
C ALA A 56 -5.24 12.95 -1.96
N GLU A 57 -4.15 12.28 -2.30
CA GLU A 57 -3.97 11.77 -3.66
C GLU A 57 -5.01 10.70 -3.99
N LEU A 58 -5.28 9.80 -3.08
CA LEU A 58 -6.30 8.77 -3.30
C LEU A 58 -7.68 9.41 -3.57
N VAL A 59 -8.05 10.40 -2.76
CA VAL A 59 -9.32 11.11 -2.95
C VAL A 59 -9.36 11.74 -4.34
N ARG A 60 -8.27 12.40 -4.76
CA ARG A 60 -8.20 13.03 -6.06
C ARG A 60 -8.30 12.04 -7.21
N VAL A 61 -7.58 10.92 -7.10
CA VAL A 61 -7.56 9.91 -8.17
C VAL A 61 -8.92 9.24 -8.32
N LEU A 62 -9.60 8.94 -7.21
CA LEU A 62 -10.93 8.34 -7.29
C LEU A 62 -11.96 9.25 -7.96
N ALA A 63 -11.72 10.55 -7.98
CA ALA A 63 -12.59 11.50 -8.64
C ALA A 63 -12.30 11.65 -10.13
N TYR A 64 -11.29 10.95 -10.68
CA TYR A 64 -11.00 11.06 -12.11
C TYR A 64 -12.19 10.55 -12.94
N PRO A 65 -12.57 11.29 -13.99
CA PRO A 65 -13.74 10.91 -14.81
C PRO A 65 -13.66 9.51 -15.41
N LYS A 66 -12.46 9.02 -15.66
CA LYS A 66 -12.31 7.69 -16.27
C LYS A 66 -12.88 6.57 -15.41
N PHE A 67 -12.97 6.77 -14.09
CA PHE A 67 -13.50 5.73 -13.21
C PHE A 67 -15.03 5.80 -13.10
N ARG A 68 -15.64 6.88 -13.54
CA ARG A 68 -17.11 7.03 -13.57
C ARG A 68 -17.78 6.77 -12.23
N LEU A 69 -17.13 7.22 -11.16
CA LEU A 69 -17.66 7.05 -9.81
C LEU A 69 -18.44 8.31 -9.40
N SER A 70 -19.61 8.11 -8.84
CA SER A 70 -20.34 9.20 -8.25
C SER A 70 -19.65 9.64 -6.96
N ALA A 71 -20.01 10.79 -6.43
CA ALA A 71 -19.48 11.23 -5.14
C ALA A 71 -19.82 10.22 -4.04
N GLU A 72 -20.99 9.60 -4.11
CA GLU A 72 -21.39 8.58 -3.16
C GLU A 72 -20.53 7.32 -3.29
N ASP A 73 -20.27 6.87 -4.52
CA ASP A 73 -19.38 5.73 -4.75
C ASP A 73 -17.99 5.99 -4.22
N GLN A 74 -17.46 7.19 -4.47
CA GLN A 74 -16.14 7.57 -3.97
C GLN A 74 -16.09 7.53 -2.45
N ALA A 75 -17.13 8.02 -1.79
CA ALA A 75 -17.19 8.02 -0.33
C ALA A 75 -17.25 6.60 0.23
N GLU A 76 -17.99 5.70 -0.43
CA GLU A 76 -18.07 4.31 -0.01
C GLU A 76 -16.73 3.59 -0.13
N LEU A 77 -16.00 3.83 -1.21
CA LEU A 77 -14.69 3.22 -1.39
C LEU A 77 -13.68 3.72 -0.37
N LEU A 78 -13.70 5.03 -0.09
CA LEU A 78 -12.84 5.60 0.94
C LEU A 78 -13.20 5.04 2.32
N ALA A 79 -14.48 4.82 2.58
CA ALA A 79 -14.91 4.23 3.85
C ALA A 79 -14.49 2.77 4.00
N ASP A 80 -14.18 2.10 2.89
CA ASP A 80 -13.65 0.74 2.94
C ASP A 80 -12.16 0.71 3.29
N TYR A 81 -11.42 1.70 2.83
CA TYR A 81 -9.96 1.70 2.96
C TYR A 81 -9.46 2.50 4.16
N LEU A 82 -9.90 3.75 4.30
CA LEU A 82 -9.31 4.65 5.30
C LEU A 82 -9.43 4.16 6.75
N PRO A 83 -10.56 3.54 7.16
CA PRO A 83 -10.62 3.01 8.52
C PRO A 83 -9.64 1.86 8.78
N ALA A 84 -9.23 1.14 7.72
CA ALA A 84 -8.24 0.07 7.86
C ALA A 84 -6.82 0.61 7.84
N ALA A 85 -6.62 1.84 7.39
CA ALA A 85 -5.30 2.43 7.29
C ALA A 85 -4.88 3.06 8.61
N THR A 86 -3.59 2.95 8.91
CA THR A 86 -3.01 3.67 10.05
C THR A 86 -2.47 4.99 9.55
N VAL A 87 -2.96 6.09 10.13
CA VAL A 87 -2.51 7.42 9.74
C VAL A 87 -1.18 7.71 10.41
N VAL A 88 -0.19 8.07 9.60
CA VAL A 88 1.17 8.35 10.06
C VAL A 88 1.44 9.83 9.86
N PRO A 89 1.75 10.58 10.91
CA PRO A 89 2.18 11.96 10.75
C PRO A 89 3.58 11.99 10.16
N VAL A 90 3.76 12.74 9.08
CA VAL A 90 5.08 12.94 8.47
C VAL A 90 5.65 14.23 9.02
N PRO A 91 6.82 14.19 9.65
CA PRO A 91 7.38 15.41 10.23
C PRO A 91 7.80 16.43 9.17
N GLU A 92 7.96 17.67 9.61
CA GLU A 92 8.45 18.74 8.77
C GLU A 92 9.71 19.31 9.43
N PRO A 93 10.90 19.16 8.81
CA PRO A 93 11.11 18.55 7.49
C PRO A 93 10.92 17.04 7.50
N PRO A 94 10.58 16.46 6.35
CA PRO A 94 10.37 15.02 6.28
C PRO A 94 11.68 14.25 6.40
N PRO A 95 11.62 12.94 6.71
CA PRO A 95 12.82 12.12 6.78
C PRO A 95 13.57 12.09 5.44
N ALA A 96 14.88 11.95 5.51
CA ALA A 96 15.69 11.81 4.32
C ALA A 96 15.38 10.48 3.63
N VAL A 97 15.20 10.53 2.32
CA VAL A 97 14.89 9.35 1.50
C VAL A 97 15.71 9.43 0.22
N PRO A 98 15.87 8.31 -0.51
CA PRO A 98 16.56 8.35 -1.78
C PRO A 98 15.90 9.31 -2.76
N ARG A 99 16.68 9.83 -3.70
CA ARG A 99 16.15 10.69 -4.73
C ARG A 99 15.18 9.92 -5.59
N CYS A 100 14.06 10.55 -5.87
CA CYS A 100 13.03 9.98 -6.70
C CYS A 100 12.82 10.88 -7.91
N ARG A 101 12.69 10.27 -9.08
CA ARG A 101 12.56 11.00 -10.33
C ARG A 101 11.25 11.80 -10.38
N ASP A 102 10.16 11.22 -9.88
CA ASP A 102 8.87 11.87 -9.88
C ASP A 102 8.59 12.44 -8.48
N PRO A 103 8.39 13.75 -8.34
CA PRO A 103 8.07 14.33 -7.03
C PRO A 103 6.84 13.75 -6.37
N HIS A 104 5.87 13.27 -7.15
CA HIS A 104 4.67 12.67 -6.58
C HIS A 104 4.98 11.38 -5.81
N ASP A 105 6.05 10.70 -6.17
CA ASP A 105 6.45 9.47 -5.50
C ASP A 105 7.09 9.74 -4.13
N LEU A 106 7.56 10.96 -3.89
CA LEU A 106 8.17 11.30 -2.62
C LEU A 106 7.25 11.10 -1.44
N ALA A 107 5.97 11.37 -1.60
CA ALA A 107 5.02 11.21 -0.50
C ALA A 107 4.99 9.77 0.02
N PHE A 108 5.13 8.80 -0.88
CA PHE A 108 5.16 7.39 -0.50
C PHE A 108 6.45 7.03 0.22
N LEU A 109 7.59 7.58 -0.22
CA LEU A 109 8.87 7.34 0.44
C LEU A 109 8.89 7.97 1.83
N HIS A 110 8.40 9.20 1.96
CA HIS A 110 8.33 9.87 3.25
C HIS A 110 7.41 9.10 4.22
N LEU A 111 6.29 8.59 3.71
CA LEU A 111 5.37 7.81 4.52
C LEU A 111 6.04 6.50 4.98
N ALA A 112 6.74 5.82 4.09
CA ALA A 112 7.42 4.58 4.44
C ALA A 112 8.48 4.81 5.51
N ALA A 113 9.25 5.90 5.40
CA ALA A 113 10.26 6.23 6.37
C ALA A 113 9.66 6.62 7.71
N ALA A 114 8.69 7.53 7.71
CA ALA A 114 8.07 8.02 8.93
C ALA A 114 7.27 6.94 9.66
N GLY A 115 6.68 6.02 8.91
CA GLY A 115 5.85 4.95 9.47
C GLY A 115 6.59 3.65 9.75
N SER A 116 7.89 3.61 9.52
CA SER A 116 8.68 2.39 9.67
C SER A 116 8.02 1.22 8.93
N ALA A 117 7.74 1.44 7.66
CA ALA A 117 7.07 0.44 6.85
C ALA A 117 7.93 -0.81 6.67
N ASP A 118 7.29 -1.95 6.55
CA ASP A 118 7.98 -3.18 6.18
C ASP A 118 8.13 -3.26 4.66
N ALA A 119 7.18 -2.71 3.92
CA ALA A 119 7.23 -2.74 2.47
C ALA A 119 6.48 -1.57 1.84
N LEU A 120 6.93 -1.16 0.67
CA LEU A 120 6.21 -0.26 -0.23
C LEU A 120 5.83 -1.10 -1.46
N VAL A 121 4.56 -1.13 -1.80
CA VAL A 121 4.04 -1.95 -2.89
C VAL A 121 3.63 -1.04 -4.03
N THR A 122 4.24 -1.24 -5.18
CA THR A 122 4.06 -0.33 -6.32
C THR A 122 4.29 -1.06 -7.64
N GLY A 123 3.71 -0.53 -8.70
CA GLY A 123 4.05 -0.93 -10.06
C GLY A 123 4.88 0.11 -10.80
N ASP A 124 5.24 1.20 -10.13
CA ASP A 124 5.97 2.29 -10.75
C ASP A 124 7.45 1.94 -10.89
N ALA A 125 7.97 1.99 -12.11
CA ALA A 125 9.35 1.64 -12.38
C ALA A 125 10.36 2.52 -11.63
N ASP A 126 10.05 3.80 -11.46
CA ASP A 126 10.95 4.72 -10.76
C ASP A 126 11.08 4.38 -9.28
N LEU A 127 9.99 3.94 -8.65
CA LEU A 127 10.04 3.48 -7.27
C LEU A 127 10.70 2.11 -7.16
N LEU A 128 10.38 1.20 -8.07
CA LEU A 128 10.99 -0.14 -8.06
C LEU A 128 12.49 -0.07 -8.24
N ALA A 129 12.98 0.92 -8.96
CA ALA A 129 14.43 1.11 -9.16
C ALA A 129 15.15 1.45 -7.86
N LEU A 130 14.45 1.86 -6.81
CA LEU A 130 15.05 2.19 -5.53
C LEU A 130 15.17 0.97 -4.60
N ALA A 131 14.71 -0.19 -5.04
CA ALA A 131 14.77 -1.40 -4.22
C ALA A 131 16.23 -1.68 -3.82
N GLY A 132 16.44 -2.00 -2.56
CA GLY A 132 17.79 -2.20 -2.02
C GLY A 132 18.46 -0.94 -1.49
N GLN A 133 17.85 0.23 -1.73
CA GLN A 133 18.39 1.50 -1.25
C GLN A 133 17.63 2.06 -0.06
N THR A 134 16.66 1.31 0.45
CA THR A 134 15.81 1.74 1.56
C THR A 134 15.79 0.67 2.64
N PRO A 135 15.48 1.03 3.90
CA PRO A 135 15.33 0.03 4.95
C PRO A 135 14.11 -0.88 4.77
N TRP A 136 13.11 -0.42 4.02
CA TRP A 136 11.94 -1.22 3.72
C TRP A 136 12.11 -1.90 2.36
N ARG A 137 11.31 -2.93 2.12
CA ARG A 137 11.31 -3.58 0.81
C ARG A 137 10.47 -2.77 -0.15
N ILE A 138 10.81 -2.82 -1.43
CA ILE A 138 9.97 -2.25 -2.48
C ILE A 138 9.57 -3.42 -3.38
N LEU A 139 8.27 -3.69 -3.41
CA LEU A 139 7.73 -4.90 -4.03
C LEU A 139 6.67 -4.56 -5.06
N THR A 140 6.57 -5.39 -6.07
CA THR A 140 5.40 -5.38 -6.94
C THR A 140 4.23 -6.05 -6.21
N LEU A 141 3.03 -5.87 -6.74
CA LEU A 141 1.86 -6.56 -6.22
C LEU A 141 2.07 -8.09 -6.22
N ALA A 142 2.59 -8.62 -7.33
CA ALA A 142 2.82 -10.06 -7.43
C ALA A 142 3.80 -10.55 -6.36
N GLU A 143 4.85 -9.79 -6.11
CA GLU A 143 5.83 -10.14 -5.08
C GLU A 143 5.23 -10.12 -3.68
N LEU A 144 4.40 -9.13 -3.38
CA LEU A 144 3.70 -9.10 -2.11
C LEU A 144 2.79 -10.30 -1.94
N LEU A 145 2.00 -10.62 -2.97
CA LEU A 145 1.05 -11.72 -2.89
C LEU A 145 1.74 -13.08 -2.72
N ALA A 146 2.94 -13.22 -3.29
CA ALA A 146 3.72 -14.44 -3.11
C ALA A 146 4.16 -14.63 -1.66
N GLN A 147 4.21 -13.57 -0.87
CA GLN A 147 4.63 -13.62 0.51
C GLN A 147 3.49 -13.65 1.51
N LEU A 148 2.30 -13.28 1.09
CA LEU A 148 1.15 -13.34 1.98
C LEU A 148 0.82 -14.78 2.33
N PRO A 149 0.44 -15.04 3.57
CA PRO A 149 -0.04 -16.37 3.92
C PRO A 149 -1.24 -16.73 3.06
N ALA A 150 -1.35 -17.99 2.67
CA ALA A 150 -2.49 -18.44 1.90
C ALA A 150 -3.77 -18.24 2.72
N PRO A 151 -4.89 -17.89 2.08
CA PRO A 151 -6.15 -17.80 2.81
C PRO A 151 -6.47 -19.12 3.46
N THR A 152 -6.88 -19.09 4.73
CA THR A 152 -7.34 -20.29 5.41
C THR A 152 -8.78 -20.53 5.04
N GLN A 153 -9.25 -21.74 5.25
CA GLN A 153 -10.64 -22.06 5.01
C GLN A 153 -11.56 -21.17 5.85
N ASP A 154 -11.15 -20.88 7.04
CA ASP A 154 -11.92 -20.01 7.93
C ASP A 154 -12.04 -18.59 7.37
N SER A 155 -11.01 -18.10 6.71
CA SER A 155 -11.08 -16.78 6.12
C SER A 155 -11.97 -16.74 4.91
N LEU A 156 -12.30 -17.87 4.33
CA LEU A 156 -13.16 -17.93 3.16
C LEU A 156 -14.61 -18.27 3.54
N ALA A 157 -14.85 -18.52 4.79
CA ALA A 157 -16.20 -18.83 5.23
C ALA A 157 -17.09 -17.61 5.12
N PRO A 158 -18.32 -17.74 4.67
CA PRO A 158 -19.24 -16.64 4.55
C PRO A 158 -19.61 -16.04 5.90
#